data_2ff415a210bd55b6be44ac41d3a01b56
#
_entry.id   2ff415a210bd55b6be44ac41d3a01b56
#
_cell.length_a   1.000
_cell.length_b   1.000
_cell.length_c   1.000
_cell.angle_alpha   90.00
_cell.angle_beta   90.00
_cell.angle_gamma   90.00
#
_symmetry.space_group_name_H-M   'P 1'
#
loop_
_entity.id
_entity.type
_entity.pdbx_description
1 polymer ?
#
loop_
_entity_poly.entity_id
_entity_poly.type
_entity_poly.pdbx_seq_one_letter_code
_entity_poly.pdbx_strand_id
1 'polypeptide(L)'
;MIAAYDEKIPVPKILYRTDSKSNLGEGFFMEFIEGVALGNKIVDNNFLKSKKVNLSEQCGYHLSKIHKINHKKLENIQKSEAIDEFRKYFEIYKNYNLSIPVFDFSFKWLEKNIPNNEKLHLLHGDFRNGNILMSEETGIKSILDWELLHLGDPHEDLAWICVNSWRFGKMNKPVGGFGERKDFYNSLSLIHI
;
A
#
# COMPACT_ATOMS: atom_id res chain seq x y z
N MET A 1 -4.99 4.53 11.14
CA MET A 1 -6.39 4.10 10.91
C MET A 1 -7.43 5.15 11.28
N ILE A 2 -7.43 5.81 12.46
CA ILE A 2 -8.46 6.79 12.85
C ILE A 2 -8.58 7.91 11.81
N ALA A 3 -7.50 8.57 11.43
CA ALA A 3 -7.51 9.61 10.40
C ALA A 3 -8.01 9.10 9.03
N ALA A 4 -7.71 7.86 8.67
CA ALA A 4 -8.23 7.24 7.46
C ALA A 4 -9.75 6.99 7.54
N TYR A 5 -10.23 6.57 8.70
CA TYR A 5 -11.67 6.40 8.94
C TYR A 5 -12.43 7.72 8.82
N ASP A 6 -11.89 8.81 9.40
CA ASP A 6 -12.48 10.15 9.33
C ASP A 6 -12.56 10.67 7.88
N GLU A 7 -11.59 10.33 7.04
CA GLU A 7 -11.56 10.65 5.60
C GLU A 7 -12.38 9.66 4.74
N LYS A 8 -13.18 8.79 5.40
CA LYS A 8 -14.03 7.78 4.73
C LYS A 8 -13.24 6.84 3.80
N ILE A 9 -12.01 6.53 4.19
CA ILE A 9 -11.25 5.42 3.62
C ILE A 9 -11.75 4.14 4.30
N PRO A 10 -11.99 3.05 3.57
CA PRO A 10 -12.49 1.82 4.17
C PRO A 10 -11.42 1.19 5.05
N VAL A 11 -11.56 1.37 6.34
CA VAL A 11 -10.72 0.78 7.39
C VAL A 11 -11.60 0.32 8.54
N PRO A 12 -11.19 -0.67 9.33
CA PRO A 12 -11.94 -1.05 10.52
C PRO A 12 -12.02 0.12 11.51
N LYS A 13 -13.19 0.34 12.08
CA LYS A 13 -13.35 1.32 13.15
C LYS A 13 -12.60 0.84 14.39
N ILE A 14 -11.80 1.73 14.98
CA ILE A 14 -11.20 1.48 16.30
C ILE A 14 -12.27 1.64 17.37
N LEU A 15 -12.50 0.57 18.13
CA LEU A 15 -13.53 0.53 19.18
C LEU A 15 -12.95 0.92 20.53
N TYR A 16 -11.74 0.44 20.83
CA TYR A 16 -11.09 0.69 22.11
C TYR A 16 -9.57 0.61 21.97
N ARG A 17 -8.82 1.38 22.75
CA ARG A 17 -7.35 1.32 22.83
C ARG A 17 -6.94 0.92 24.24
N THR A 18 -5.96 0.03 24.37
CA THR A 18 -5.31 -0.34 25.62
C THR A 18 -3.97 0.38 25.71
N ASP A 19 -3.54 0.65 26.93
CA ASP A 19 -2.23 1.24 27.25
C ASP A 19 -1.33 0.23 27.97
N SER A 20 -0.09 0.63 28.25
CA SER A 20 0.89 -0.20 28.94
C SER A 20 0.50 -0.56 30.39
N LYS A 21 -0.51 0.11 30.99
CA LYS A 21 -1.04 -0.19 32.31
C LYS A 21 -2.14 -1.24 32.29
N SER A 22 -2.65 -1.55 31.11
CA SER A 22 -3.62 -2.61 30.92
C SER A 22 -2.98 -3.98 31.12
N ASN A 23 -3.71 -4.92 31.73
CA ASN A 23 -3.27 -6.33 31.81
C ASN A 23 -3.11 -7.00 30.45
N LEU A 24 -3.62 -6.38 29.38
CA LEU A 24 -3.50 -6.83 27.98
C LEU A 24 -2.30 -6.22 27.25
N GLY A 25 -1.59 -5.26 27.88
CA GLY A 25 -0.54 -4.48 27.24
C GLY A 25 -1.09 -3.41 26.27
N GLU A 26 -0.20 -2.79 25.51
CA GLU A 26 -0.58 -1.82 24.49
C GLU A 26 -1.19 -2.51 23.27
N GLY A 27 -2.33 -1.99 22.82
CA GLY A 27 -3.04 -2.53 21.67
C GLY A 27 -4.34 -1.80 21.39
N PHE A 28 -5.16 -2.36 20.54
CA PHE A 28 -6.49 -1.83 20.24
C PHE A 28 -7.45 -2.94 19.81
N PHE A 29 -8.72 -2.70 20.06
CA PHE A 29 -9.83 -3.48 19.54
C PHE A 29 -10.43 -2.74 18.36
N MET A 30 -10.71 -3.46 17.29
CA MET A 30 -11.32 -2.89 16.09
C MET A 30 -12.52 -3.70 15.64
N GLU A 31 -13.35 -3.10 14.81
CA GLU A 31 -14.47 -3.75 14.14
C GLU A 31 -13.98 -4.95 13.32
N PHE A 32 -14.72 -6.07 13.39
CA PHE A 32 -14.51 -7.20 12.50
C PHE A 32 -15.23 -6.95 11.17
N ILE A 33 -14.49 -7.02 10.07
CA ILE A 33 -15.03 -6.85 8.72
C ILE A 33 -14.89 -8.17 7.98
N GLU A 34 -16.00 -8.71 7.50
CA GLU A 34 -16.00 -9.94 6.70
C GLU A 34 -15.53 -9.67 5.27
N GLY A 35 -14.65 -10.53 4.76
CA GLY A 35 -14.11 -10.44 3.40
C GLY A 35 -12.95 -11.38 3.15
N VAL A 36 -12.36 -11.30 1.96
CA VAL A 36 -11.25 -12.13 1.50
C VAL A 36 -10.01 -11.26 1.30
N ALA A 37 -8.90 -11.62 1.96
CA ALA A 37 -7.59 -10.99 1.76
C ALA A 37 -6.59 -11.90 1.03
N LEU A 38 -6.92 -13.18 0.84
CA LEU A 38 -6.03 -14.16 0.21
C LEU A 38 -5.86 -13.88 -1.28
N GLY A 39 -4.67 -13.42 -1.67
CA GLY A 39 -4.38 -12.99 -3.03
C GLY A 39 -4.65 -14.06 -4.09
N ASN A 40 -4.34 -15.33 -3.84
CA ASN A 40 -4.63 -16.42 -4.74
C ASN A 40 -6.14 -16.62 -5.03
N LYS A 41 -7.01 -16.27 -4.08
CA LYS A 41 -8.47 -16.27 -4.28
C LYS A 41 -8.94 -15.03 -5.04
N ILE A 42 -8.37 -13.87 -4.71
CA ILE A 42 -8.74 -12.58 -5.33
C ILE A 42 -8.40 -12.54 -6.82
N VAL A 43 -7.28 -13.15 -7.23
CA VAL A 43 -6.86 -13.19 -8.64
C VAL A 43 -7.59 -14.26 -9.47
N ASP A 44 -8.48 -15.04 -8.86
CA ASP A 44 -9.35 -15.96 -9.61
C ASP A 44 -10.30 -15.16 -10.50
N ASN A 45 -10.46 -15.60 -11.75
CA ASN A 45 -11.31 -14.91 -12.74
C ASN A 45 -12.81 -14.89 -12.33
N ASN A 46 -13.20 -15.78 -11.44
CA ASN A 46 -14.56 -15.90 -10.93
C ASN A 46 -14.75 -15.23 -9.57
N PHE A 47 -13.71 -14.61 -9.02
CA PHE A 47 -13.81 -13.96 -7.70
C PHE A 47 -14.88 -12.87 -7.68
N LEU A 48 -14.88 -11.97 -8.66
CA LEU A 48 -15.88 -10.91 -8.73
C LEU A 48 -17.15 -11.40 -9.42
N LYS A 49 -18.28 -11.32 -8.72
CA LYS A 49 -19.62 -11.62 -9.25
C LYS A 49 -20.13 -10.52 -10.20
N SER A 50 -19.66 -9.29 -10.01
CA SER A 50 -20.07 -8.15 -10.83
C SER A 50 -18.95 -7.71 -11.76
N LYS A 51 -19.23 -7.71 -13.07
CA LYS A 51 -18.33 -7.14 -14.09
C LYS A 51 -18.19 -5.61 -14.01
N LYS A 52 -19.00 -4.94 -13.19
CA LYS A 52 -18.94 -3.48 -12.98
C LYS A 52 -17.90 -3.09 -11.93
N VAL A 53 -17.40 -4.06 -11.15
CA VAL A 53 -16.37 -3.81 -10.14
C VAL A 53 -14.99 -3.88 -10.79
N ASN A 54 -14.23 -2.79 -10.70
CA ASN A 54 -12.84 -2.73 -11.14
C ASN A 54 -11.92 -2.51 -9.92
N LEU A 55 -11.24 -3.56 -9.50
CA LEU A 55 -10.35 -3.52 -8.32
C LEU A 55 -9.16 -2.57 -8.52
N SER A 56 -8.64 -2.45 -9.74
CA SER A 56 -7.57 -1.51 -10.04
C SER A 56 -7.99 -0.06 -9.83
N GLU A 57 -9.16 0.32 -10.32
CA GLU A 57 -9.73 1.64 -10.09
C GLU A 57 -9.94 1.91 -8.60
N GLN A 58 -10.50 0.94 -7.87
CA GLN A 58 -10.71 1.08 -6.44
C GLN A 58 -9.40 1.23 -5.67
N CYS A 59 -8.35 0.48 -6.03
CA CYS A 59 -7.02 0.64 -5.45
C CYS A 59 -6.45 2.05 -5.69
N GLY A 60 -6.50 2.54 -6.93
CA GLY A 60 -6.05 3.88 -7.27
C GLY A 60 -6.82 4.96 -6.52
N TYR A 61 -8.14 4.83 -6.48
CA TYR A 61 -9.01 5.75 -5.75
C TYR A 61 -8.65 5.82 -4.25
N HIS A 62 -8.51 4.68 -3.59
CA HIS A 62 -8.23 4.67 -2.16
C HIS A 62 -6.80 5.15 -1.83
N LEU A 63 -5.79 4.77 -2.63
CA LEU A 63 -4.44 5.29 -2.46
C LEU A 63 -4.39 6.81 -2.61
N SER A 64 -5.08 7.37 -3.60
CA SER A 64 -5.13 8.82 -3.78
C SER A 64 -5.73 9.53 -2.56
N LYS A 65 -6.70 8.92 -1.88
CA LYS A 65 -7.27 9.45 -0.63
C LYS A 65 -6.29 9.33 0.54
N ILE A 66 -5.58 8.21 0.66
CA ILE A 66 -4.56 7.99 1.69
C ILE A 66 -3.48 9.07 1.57
N HIS A 67 -2.93 9.26 0.37
CA HIS A 67 -1.89 10.25 0.09
C HIS A 67 -2.32 11.70 0.34
N LYS A 68 -3.63 11.99 0.38
CA LYS A 68 -4.20 13.32 0.68
C LYS A 68 -4.52 13.54 2.15
N ILE A 69 -4.44 12.54 3.00
CA ILE A 69 -4.66 12.72 4.45
C ILE A 69 -3.76 13.85 4.96
N ASN A 70 -4.33 14.77 5.69
CA ASN A 70 -3.58 15.87 6.29
C ASN A 70 -2.67 15.36 7.42
N HIS A 71 -1.47 14.95 7.06
CA HIS A 71 -0.47 14.39 7.96
C HIS A 71 0.03 15.38 9.03
N LYS A 72 -0.17 16.70 8.85
CA LYS A 72 0.23 17.73 9.84
C LYS A 72 -0.51 17.58 11.18
N LYS A 73 -1.64 16.88 11.17
CA LYS A 73 -2.44 16.57 12.37
C LYS A 73 -2.03 15.26 13.05
N LEU A 74 -1.08 14.52 12.46
CA LEU A 74 -0.62 13.23 12.96
C LEU A 74 0.71 13.42 13.67
N GLU A 75 0.83 12.85 14.86
CA GLU A 75 2.04 12.91 15.67
C GLU A 75 2.94 11.70 15.40
N ASN A 76 4.25 11.90 15.54
CA ASN A 76 5.25 10.82 15.51
C ASN A 76 5.27 9.98 14.21
N ILE A 77 4.91 10.57 13.06
CA ILE A 77 5.02 9.86 11.78
C ILE A 77 6.47 9.88 11.31
N GLN A 78 7.02 8.72 11.07
CA GLN A 78 8.36 8.56 10.49
C GLN A 78 8.39 9.19 9.09
N LYS A 79 9.52 9.82 8.75
CA LYS A 79 9.81 10.26 7.38
C LYS A 79 10.82 9.32 6.75
N SER A 80 10.60 8.98 5.49
CA SER A 80 11.56 8.26 4.66
C SER A 80 11.48 8.79 3.23
N GLU A 81 12.48 9.54 2.84
CA GLU A 81 12.59 10.04 1.46
C GLU A 81 13.13 8.93 0.55
N ALA A 82 12.92 9.06 -0.76
CA ALA A 82 13.39 8.08 -1.74
C ALA A 82 14.89 7.80 -1.62
N ILE A 83 15.68 8.82 -1.30
CA ILE A 83 17.13 8.68 -1.07
C ILE A 83 17.45 7.86 0.19
N ASP A 84 16.63 7.97 1.24
CA ASP A 84 16.84 7.24 2.49
C ASP A 84 16.55 5.75 2.30
N GLU A 85 15.45 5.44 1.61
CA GLU A 85 15.12 4.04 1.25
C GLU A 85 16.20 3.44 0.33
N PHE A 86 16.68 4.21 -0.67
CA PHE A 86 17.79 3.78 -1.51
C PHE A 86 19.03 3.43 -0.68
N ARG A 87 19.48 4.32 0.21
CA ARG A 87 20.66 4.11 1.05
C ARG A 87 20.50 2.90 1.94
N LYS A 88 19.35 2.76 2.59
CA LYS A 88 19.03 1.62 3.46
C LYS A 88 19.15 0.28 2.71
N TYR A 89 18.50 0.13 1.58
CA TYR A 89 18.54 -1.13 0.82
C TYR A 89 19.89 -1.37 0.14
N PHE A 90 20.60 -0.31 -0.27
CA PHE A 90 21.95 -0.43 -0.81
C PHE A 90 22.95 -0.93 0.24
N GLU A 91 22.89 -0.42 1.46
CA GLU A 91 23.73 -0.92 2.56
C GLU A 91 23.40 -2.37 2.94
N ILE A 92 22.11 -2.74 2.98
CA ILE A 92 21.70 -4.13 3.17
C ILE A 92 22.30 -5.02 2.09
N TYR A 93 22.20 -4.64 0.83
CA TYR A 93 22.75 -5.39 -0.30
C TYR A 93 24.27 -5.55 -0.18
N LYS A 94 25.00 -4.49 0.13
CA LYS A 94 26.45 -4.53 0.33
C LYS A 94 26.87 -5.49 1.45
N ASN A 95 26.12 -5.53 2.53
CA ASN A 95 26.43 -6.39 3.68
C ASN A 95 26.28 -7.89 3.37
N TYR A 96 25.51 -8.26 2.36
CA TYR A 96 25.48 -9.66 1.90
C TYR A 96 26.73 -10.10 1.15
N ASN A 97 27.64 -9.19 0.74
CA ASN A 97 28.85 -9.47 -0.05
C ASN A 97 28.57 -10.32 -1.30
N LEU A 98 27.41 -10.13 -1.90
CA LEU A 98 26.99 -10.80 -3.14
C LEU A 98 27.13 -9.83 -4.31
N SER A 99 27.61 -10.35 -5.45
CA SER A 99 27.55 -9.61 -6.73
C SER A 99 26.46 -10.22 -7.60
N ILE A 100 25.32 -9.54 -7.64
CA ILE A 100 24.17 -9.94 -8.45
C ILE A 100 23.99 -8.88 -9.54
N PRO A 101 24.34 -9.18 -10.81
CA PRO A 101 24.43 -8.16 -11.86
C PRO A 101 23.18 -7.28 -12.03
N VAL A 102 21.99 -7.86 -11.87
CA VAL A 102 20.72 -7.09 -11.97
C VAL A 102 20.58 -6.09 -10.82
N PHE A 103 21.02 -6.43 -9.61
CA PHE A 103 20.97 -5.52 -8.47
C PHE A 103 22.05 -4.44 -8.58
N ASP A 104 23.28 -4.82 -8.97
CA ASP A 104 24.38 -3.88 -9.20
C ASP A 104 23.97 -2.82 -10.25
N PHE A 105 23.35 -3.26 -11.35
CA PHE A 105 22.83 -2.36 -12.38
C PHE A 105 21.70 -1.47 -11.83
N SER A 106 20.75 -2.07 -11.11
CA SER A 106 19.59 -1.35 -10.58
C SER A 106 20.01 -0.27 -9.58
N PHE A 107 20.92 -0.57 -8.66
CA PHE A 107 21.41 0.42 -7.70
C PHE A 107 22.19 1.56 -8.39
N LYS A 108 23.04 1.25 -9.39
CA LYS A 108 23.73 2.29 -10.19
C LYS A 108 22.77 3.16 -10.98
N TRP A 109 21.68 2.60 -11.47
CA TRP A 109 20.67 3.35 -12.20
C TRP A 109 19.87 4.24 -11.24
N LEU A 110 19.40 3.68 -10.11
CA LEU A 110 18.65 4.40 -9.09
C LEU A 110 19.46 5.58 -8.55
N GLU A 111 20.74 5.38 -8.19
CA GLU A 111 21.61 6.45 -7.70
C GLU A 111 21.61 7.71 -8.58
N LYS A 112 21.50 7.51 -9.90
CA LYS A 112 21.47 8.59 -10.88
C LYS A 112 20.07 9.15 -11.17
N ASN A 113 19.04 8.44 -10.80
CA ASN A 113 17.66 8.71 -11.19
C ASN A 113 16.68 8.81 -10.00
N ILE A 114 17.19 8.91 -8.77
CA ILE A 114 16.33 9.12 -7.60
C ILE A 114 15.62 10.46 -7.76
N PRO A 115 14.28 10.50 -7.69
CA PRO A 115 13.55 11.74 -7.77
C PRO A 115 13.81 12.60 -6.54
N ASN A 116 14.00 13.87 -6.75
CA ASN A 116 14.05 14.85 -5.67
C ASN A 116 12.63 15.41 -5.46
N ASN A 117 11.84 14.70 -4.68
CA ASN A 117 10.48 15.12 -4.37
C ASN A 117 10.48 15.98 -3.10
N GLU A 118 10.21 17.27 -3.25
CA GLU A 118 10.08 18.19 -2.11
C GLU A 118 8.81 17.94 -1.28
N LYS A 119 7.82 17.27 -1.86
CA LYS A 119 6.53 17.03 -1.23
C LYS A 119 6.35 15.57 -0.85
N LEU A 120 6.39 15.31 0.44
CA LEU A 120 6.08 13.99 1.01
C LEU A 120 4.59 13.83 1.24
N HIS A 121 4.11 12.63 1.04
CA HIS A 121 2.73 12.20 1.26
C HIS A 121 2.67 11.16 2.36
N LEU A 122 1.50 10.99 2.96
CA LEU A 122 1.27 9.86 3.85
C LEU A 122 1.12 8.59 3.01
N LEU A 123 1.94 7.60 3.28
CA LEU A 123 1.93 6.31 2.60
C LEU A 123 1.37 5.24 3.51
N HIS A 124 0.76 4.22 2.92
CA HIS A 124 0.40 3.00 3.62
C HIS A 124 1.65 2.17 3.97
N GLY A 125 2.60 2.11 3.02
CA GLY A 125 3.87 1.39 3.13
C GLY A 125 3.81 -0.11 2.83
N ASP A 126 2.61 -0.73 2.88
CA ASP A 126 2.40 -2.14 2.49
C ASP A 126 1.04 -2.36 1.81
N PHE A 127 0.72 -1.50 0.83
CA PHE A 127 -0.55 -1.58 0.09
C PHE A 127 -0.52 -2.70 -0.96
N ARG A 128 -1.03 -3.86 -0.62
CA ARG A 128 -0.99 -5.08 -1.46
C ARG A 128 -2.09 -6.08 -1.13
N ASN A 129 -2.24 -7.09 -1.98
CA ASN A 129 -3.02 -8.29 -1.65
C ASN A 129 -2.50 -8.90 -0.33
N GLY A 130 -3.40 -9.26 0.55
CA GLY A 130 -3.11 -9.67 1.92
C GLY A 130 -3.53 -8.59 2.93
N ASN A 131 -3.30 -7.31 2.59
CA ASN A 131 -3.66 -6.17 3.42
C ASN A 131 -4.91 -5.44 2.91
N ILE A 132 -5.49 -5.88 1.80
CA ILE A 132 -6.75 -5.36 1.25
C ILE A 132 -7.80 -6.45 1.35
N LEU A 133 -8.81 -6.20 2.19
CA LEU A 133 -9.95 -7.09 2.38
C LEU A 133 -11.00 -6.79 1.30
N MET A 134 -11.43 -7.81 0.56
CA MET A 134 -12.31 -7.66 -0.58
C MET A 134 -13.56 -8.53 -0.47
N SER A 135 -14.64 -8.13 -1.14
CA SER A 135 -15.83 -8.95 -1.37
C SER A 135 -16.05 -9.21 -2.85
N GLU A 136 -16.77 -10.30 -3.14
CA GLU A 136 -17.11 -10.73 -4.50
C GLU A 136 -18.10 -9.76 -5.19
N GLU A 137 -18.89 -9.02 -4.41
CA GLU A 137 -19.95 -8.15 -4.89
C GLU A 137 -19.50 -6.72 -5.13
N THR A 138 -18.71 -6.16 -4.19
CA THR A 138 -18.40 -4.72 -4.16
C THR A 138 -16.92 -4.37 -4.30
N GLY A 139 -16.03 -5.37 -4.27
CA GLY A 139 -14.59 -5.18 -4.29
C GLY A 139 -14.04 -4.81 -2.92
N ILE A 140 -13.30 -3.72 -2.80
CA ILE A 140 -12.59 -3.35 -1.56
C ILE A 140 -13.56 -3.04 -0.42
N LYS A 141 -13.42 -3.78 0.68
CA LYS A 141 -14.17 -3.64 1.93
C LYS A 141 -13.37 -2.94 3.00
N SER A 142 -12.07 -3.19 3.06
CA SER A 142 -11.21 -2.60 4.09
C SER A 142 -9.74 -2.67 3.71
N ILE A 143 -8.97 -1.68 4.17
CA ILE A 143 -7.52 -1.63 4.07
C ILE A 143 -6.97 -1.83 5.48
N LEU A 144 -6.13 -2.85 5.63
CA LEU A 144 -5.62 -3.36 6.89
C LEU A 144 -4.11 -3.13 6.97
N ASP A 145 -3.54 -3.34 8.16
CA ASP A 145 -2.09 -3.43 8.39
C ASP A 145 -1.34 -2.12 8.08
N TRP A 146 -1.58 -1.12 8.93
CA TRP A 146 -1.01 0.23 8.82
C TRP A 146 0.29 0.42 9.60
N GLU A 147 0.98 -0.66 9.95
CA GLU A 147 2.18 -0.59 10.81
C GLU A 147 3.39 0.04 10.11
N LEU A 148 3.45 -0.03 8.77
CA LEU A 148 4.51 0.56 7.96
C LEU A 148 4.18 1.98 7.47
N LEU A 149 3.15 2.61 8.03
CA LEU A 149 2.73 3.96 7.67
C LEU A 149 3.84 4.97 7.92
N HIS A 150 4.16 5.78 6.91
CA HIS A 150 5.18 6.83 6.99
C HIS A 150 4.92 7.98 6.01
N LEU A 151 5.73 9.04 6.08
CA LEU A 151 5.76 10.10 5.07
C LEU A 151 6.86 9.80 4.07
N GLY A 152 6.50 9.68 2.80
CA GLY A 152 7.43 9.31 1.74
C GLY A 152 6.98 9.71 0.35
N ASP A 153 7.64 9.15 -0.66
CA ASP A 153 7.29 9.32 -2.07
C ASP A 153 6.09 8.41 -2.42
N PRO A 154 4.97 8.95 -2.92
CA PRO A 154 3.78 8.18 -3.24
C PRO A 154 4.01 7.07 -4.28
N HIS A 155 5.06 7.16 -5.09
CA HIS A 155 5.42 6.10 -6.04
C HIS A 155 5.77 4.78 -5.35
N GLU A 156 6.14 4.79 -4.08
CA GLU A 156 6.39 3.57 -3.29
C GLU A 156 5.13 2.70 -3.22
N ASP A 157 4.02 3.23 -2.72
CA ASP A 157 2.74 2.50 -2.66
C ASP A 157 2.26 2.06 -4.04
N LEU A 158 2.44 2.93 -5.07
CA LEU A 158 2.02 2.63 -6.44
C LEU A 158 2.83 1.49 -7.06
N ALA A 159 4.12 1.44 -6.77
CA ALA A 159 5.00 0.39 -7.25
C ALA A 159 4.78 -0.92 -6.49
N TRP A 160 4.54 -0.83 -5.17
CA TRP A 160 4.45 -1.99 -4.31
C TRP A 160 3.35 -2.96 -4.72
N ILE A 161 2.13 -2.51 -4.94
CA ILE A 161 1.04 -3.37 -5.41
C ILE A 161 1.32 -3.98 -6.79
N CYS A 162 2.24 -3.39 -7.58
CA CYS A 162 2.62 -3.87 -8.90
C CYS A 162 3.80 -4.85 -8.89
N VAL A 163 4.40 -5.19 -7.76
CA VAL A 163 5.48 -6.16 -7.65
C VAL A 163 4.99 -7.55 -8.06
N ASN A 164 5.85 -8.32 -8.73
CA ASN A 164 5.51 -9.65 -9.26
C ASN A 164 4.99 -10.62 -8.20
N SER A 165 5.51 -10.53 -6.97
CA SER A 165 5.11 -11.37 -5.84
C SER A 165 3.62 -11.28 -5.52
N TRP A 166 2.99 -10.11 -5.74
CA TRP A 166 1.58 -9.88 -5.46
C TRP A 166 0.64 -10.24 -6.61
N ARG A 167 1.19 -10.77 -7.74
CA ARG A 167 0.38 -11.14 -8.91
C ARG A 167 -0.11 -12.59 -8.88
N PHE A 168 0.39 -13.41 -7.97
CA PHE A 168 -0.05 -14.81 -7.79
C PHE A 168 -0.15 -15.58 -9.12
N GLY A 169 0.88 -15.44 -9.98
CA GLY A 169 0.95 -16.09 -11.30
C GLY A 169 0.22 -15.36 -12.44
N LYS A 170 -0.57 -14.33 -12.18
CA LYS A 170 -1.26 -13.53 -13.23
C LYS A 170 -0.34 -12.42 -13.76
N MET A 171 0.74 -12.79 -14.45
CA MET A 171 1.78 -11.86 -14.86
C MET A 171 1.30 -10.76 -15.83
N ASN A 172 0.25 -11.04 -16.59
CA ASN A 172 -0.41 -10.10 -17.50
C ASN A 172 -1.36 -9.11 -16.80
N LYS A 173 -1.56 -9.23 -15.49
CA LYS A 173 -2.34 -8.32 -14.66
C LYS A 173 -1.43 -7.62 -13.64
N PRO A 174 -0.77 -6.51 -14.05
CA PRO A 174 0.31 -5.91 -13.26
C PRO A 174 -0.13 -5.34 -11.90
N VAL A 175 -1.39 -4.94 -11.74
CA VAL A 175 -1.90 -4.45 -10.46
C VAL A 175 -2.46 -5.61 -9.66
N GLY A 176 -1.72 -6.05 -8.64
CA GLY A 176 -2.11 -7.10 -7.70
C GLY A 176 -2.54 -8.43 -8.32
N GLY A 177 -2.23 -8.69 -9.61
CA GLY A 177 -2.68 -9.89 -10.33
C GLY A 177 -4.14 -9.85 -10.79
N PHE A 178 -4.86 -8.74 -10.57
CA PHE A 178 -6.28 -8.63 -10.91
C PHE A 178 -6.60 -7.50 -11.92
N GLY A 179 -5.67 -6.56 -12.17
CA GLY A 179 -6.03 -5.42 -13.01
C GLY A 179 -4.91 -4.76 -13.79
N GLU A 180 -5.29 -3.75 -14.56
CA GLU A 180 -4.43 -3.01 -15.47
C GLU A 180 -3.91 -1.71 -14.84
N ARG A 181 -2.66 -1.33 -15.15
CA ARG A 181 -2.07 -0.06 -14.71
C ARG A 181 -2.86 1.16 -15.19
N LYS A 182 -3.44 1.10 -16.39
CA LYS A 182 -4.22 2.21 -16.97
C LYS A 182 -5.38 2.59 -16.04
N ASP A 183 -6.15 1.61 -15.59
CA ASP A 183 -7.31 1.84 -14.72
C ASP A 183 -6.86 2.37 -13.37
N PHE A 184 -5.79 1.79 -12.83
CA PHE A 184 -5.17 2.20 -11.57
C PHE A 184 -4.71 3.67 -11.60
N TYR A 185 -3.94 4.06 -12.62
CA TYR A 185 -3.41 5.43 -12.72
C TYR A 185 -4.49 6.45 -13.09
N ASN A 186 -5.48 6.08 -13.89
CA ASN A 186 -6.60 6.99 -14.20
C ASN A 186 -7.36 7.37 -12.92
N SER A 187 -7.61 6.41 -12.03
CA SER A 187 -8.29 6.69 -10.75
C SER A 187 -7.46 7.56 -9.81
N LEU A 188 -6.13 7.43 -9.84
CA LEU A 188 -5.23 8.34 -9.12
C LEU A 188 -5.31 9.75 -9.67
N SER A 189 -5.26 9.92 -11.00
CA SER A 189 -5.21 11.23 -11.65
C SER A 189 -6.48 12.04 -11.47
N LEU A 190 -7.65 11.39 -11.43
CA LEU A 190 -8.95 12.07 -11.20
C LEU A 190 -9.03 12.82 -9.86
N ILE A 191 -8.10 12.58 -8.96
CA ILE A 191 -8.09 13.18 -7.62
C ILE A 191 -6.82 14.03 -7.40
N HIS A 192 -5.78 13.88 -8.22
CA HIS A 192 -4.51 14.62 -8.12
C HIS A 192 -4.45 15.90 -8.99
N ILE A 193 -5.52 16.22 -9.74
CA ILE A 193 -5.65 17.47 -10.50
C ILE A 193 -6.09 18.60 -9.59
#